data_3ca179770bb6adba6206733a0988c0a3
#
_entry.id   3ca179770bb6adba6206733a0988c0a3
#
_cell.length_a   1.000
_cell.length_b   1.000
_cell.length_c   1.000
_cell.angle_alpha   90.00
_cell.angle_beta   90.00
_cell.angle_gamma   90.00
#
_symmetry.space_group_name_H-M   'P 1'
#
loop_
_entity.id
_entity.type
_entity.pdbx_description
1 polymer ?
#
loop_
_entity_poly.entity_id
_entity_poly.type
_entity_poly.pdbx_seq_one_letter_code
_entity_poly.pdbx_strand_id
1 'polypeptide(L)'
;MRRLQVLLLAVLACALVAVPAAQAARVQTKAVAQDKTAVQRYWTAERMRNAIPADKVLSGSFAAPTPRKAPKLAPAQQIPPPYTSAPTRTNGKVFFSDGGSNYVCSGTAVLSGNSSTVWTAGHCVHDGASGFHTNWSFVPAYADGSRPYGTWTARTLLTTSGWANGGDFSFDNGAAVVNLNGGQSLTSVVGGRNIAFNTARNQNYAAHGYPAGPPFNGQRLWVCNSPLIYDDTSANPPTMGIDCDMTGGSSGGGWIAGGGVASVNSYGYTTLPNVMFGPYQGSVAQSLYTQAAGS
;
A
#
# COMPACT_ATOMS: atom_id res chain seq x y z
N MET A 1 60.67 14.25 -39.31
CA MET A 1 60.11 14.00 -37.96
C MET A 1 58.61 14.09 -38.07
N ARG A 2 57.92 12.94 -38.23
CA ARG A 2 56.44 12.85 -38.30
C ARG A 2 55.94 12.45 -36.91
N ARG A 3 55.12 13.32 -36.29
CA ARG A 3 54.45 13.04 -35.02
C ARG A 3 53.21 12.20 -35.29
N LEU A 4 53.19 10.99 -34.68
CA LEU A 4 52.05 10.06 -34.68
C LEU A 4 51.10 10.52 -33.56
N GLN A 5 49.90 10.98 -33.91
CA GLN A 5 48.81 11.23 -32.93
C GLN A 5 48.02 9.94 -32.73
N VAL A 6 48.06 9.42 -31.51
CA VAL A 6 47.24 8.28 -31.08
C VAL A 6 45.90 8.84 -30.57
N LEU A 7 44.81 8.56 -31.28
CA LEU A 7 43.45 8.80 -30.80
C LEU A 7 43.07 7.68 -29.84
N LEU A 8 42.88 7.98 -28.55
CA LEU A 8 42.23 7.10 -27.61
C LEU A 8 40.71 7.22 -27.80
N LEU A 9 40.06 6.19 -28.33
CA LEU A 9 38.61 6.01 -28.27
C LEU A 9 38.24 5.48 -26.87
N ALA A 10 37.61 6.32 -26.06
CA ALA A 10 36.97 5.89 -24.83
C ALA A 10 35.64 5.18 -25.14
N VAL A 11 35.61 3.88 -25.05
CA VAL A 11 34.37 3.08 -25.13
C VAL A 11 33.65 3.20 -23.79
N LEU A 12 32.56 3.96 -23.75
CA LEU A 12 31.65 4.04 -22.61
C LEU A 12 30.83 2.75 -22.54
N ALA A 13 31.25 1.80 -21.72
CA ALA A 13 30.49 0.59 -21.46
C ALA A 13 29.28 0.94 -20.59
N CYS A 14 28.11 0.98 -21.20
CA CYS A 14 26.83 1.06 -20.49
C CYS A 14 26.61 -0.28 -19.77
N ALA A 15 26.92 -0.35 -18.47
CA ALA A 15 26.63 -1.52 -17.66
C ALA A 15 25.11 -1.65 -17.51
N LEU A 16 24.49 -2.50 -18.30
CA LEU A 16 23.15 -3.01 -18.05
C LEU A 16 23.19 -3.77 -16.72
N VAL A 17 22.68 -3.18 -15.66
CA VAL A 17 22.47 -3.87 -14.38
C VAL A 17 21.37 -4.89 -14.60
N ALA A 18 21.77 -6.12 -14.91
CA ALA A 18 20.86 -7.26 -14.97
C ALA A 18 20.33 -7.49 -13.53
N VAL A 19 19.04 -7.20 -13.29
CA VAL A 19 18.36 -7.62 -12.07
C VAL A 19 18.41 -9.15 -12.02
N PRO A 20 18.98 -9.76 -10.96
CA PRO A 20 19.09 -11.21 -10.92
C PRO A 20 17.71 -11.86 -11.00
N ALA A 21 17.57 -12.91 -11.82
CA ALA A 21 16.30 -13.61 -12.08
C ALA A 21 15.56 -14.09 -10.80
N ALA A 22 16.30 -14.36 -9.72
CA ALA A 22 15.75 -14.70 -8.40
C ALA A 22 14.95 -13.54 -7.75
N GLN A 23 15.16 -12.31 -8.16
CA GLN A 23 14.45 -11.13 -7.64
C GLN A 23 13.15 -10.88 -8.41
N ALA A 24 13.14 -11.16 -9.72
CA ALA A 24 11.93 -11.11 -10.56
C ALA A 24 10.89 -12.16 -10.14
N ALA A 25 11.33 -13.33 -9.63
CA ALA A 25 10.44 -14.39 -9.12
C ALA A 25 9.70 -14.04 -7.82
N ARG A 26 10.01 -12.90 -7.19
CA ARG A 26 9.41 -12.46 -5.92
C ARG A 26 8.21 -11.53 -6.07
N VAL A 27 7.86 -11.13 -7.28
CA VAL A 27 6.80 -10.18 -7.59
C VAL A 27 5.88 -10.75 -8.65
N GLN A 28 4.57 -10.69 -8.39
CA GLN A 28 3.53 -10.96 -9.38
C GLN A 28 3.01 -9.64 -9.94
N THR A 29 2.78 -9.60 -11.25
CA THR A 29 2.38 -8.38 -11.95
C THR A 29 1.28 -8.69 -12.95
N LYS A 30 0.26 -7.81 -13.02
CA LYS A 30 -0.81 -7.87 -14.01
C LYS A 30 -1.01 -6.51 -14.66
N ALA A 31 -0.84 -6.45 -15.97
CA ALA A 31 -1.34 -5.32 -16.76
C ALA A 31 -2.88 -5.32 -16.75
N VAL A 32 -3.48 -4.17 -16.46
CA VAL A 32 -4.93 -4.00 -16.40
C VAL A 32 -5.43 -3.65 -17.78
N ALA A 33 -6.21 -4.55 -18.39
CA ALA A 33 -6.80 -4.35 -19.72
C ALA A 33 -8.09 -3.51 -19.70
N GLN A 34 -8.66 -3.23 -18.52
CA GLN A 34 -9.89 -2.47 -18.40
C GLN A 34 -9.70 -1.02 -18.84
N ASP A 35 -10.62 -0.52 -19.64
CA ASP A 35 -10.64 0.90 -20.06
C ASP A 35 -10.80 1.81 -18.84
N LYS A 36 -9.90 2.79 -18.70
CA LYS A 36 -9.88 3.72 -17.56
C LYS A 36 -11.20 4.47 -17.38
N THR A 37 -11.83 4.89 -18.47
CA THR A 37 -13.07 5.65 -18.42
C THR A 37 -14.24 4.75 -18.01
N ALA A 38 -14.25 3.49 -18.45
CA ALA A 38 -15.24 2.50 -18.02
C ALA A 38 -15.12 2.25 -16.52
N VAL A 39 -13.89 2.09 -15.97
CA VAL A 39 -13.66 1.92 -14.53
C VAL A 39 -14.08 3.17 -13.75
N GLN A 40 -13.77 4.38 -14.25
CA GLN A 40 -14.21 5.62 -13.60
C GLN A 40 -15.73 5.73 -13.54
N ARG A 41 -16.45 5.37 -14.62
CA ARG A 41 -17.93 5.33 -14.65
C ARG A 41 -18.50 4.23 -13.77
N TYR A 42 -17.81 3.09 -13.64
CA TYR A 42 -18.22 2.00 -12.77
C TYR A 42 -18.36 2.47 -11.32
N TRP A 43 -17.42 3.28 -10.83
CA TRP A 43 -17.43 3.77 -9.46
C TRP A 43 -18.34 4.98 -9.27
N THR A 44 -19.66 4.72 -9.25
CA THR A 44 -20.66 5.71 -8.85
C THR A 44 -20.53 6.03 -7.34
N ALA A 45 -21.09 7.17 -6.92
CA ALA A 45 -21.13 7.53 -5.51
C ALA A 45 -21.84 6.46 -4.65
N GLU A 46 -22.87 5.81 -5.19
CA GLU A 46 -23.59 4.73 -4.53
C GLU A 46 -22.73 3.48 -4.36
N ARG A 47 -22.06 3.00 -5.42
CA ARG A 47 -21.15 1.84 -5.34
C ARG A 47 -20.00 2.08 -4.36
N MET A 48 -19.45 3.30 -4.34
CA MET A 48 -18.40 3.67 -3.39
C MET A 48 -18.89 3.68 -1.93
N ARG A 49 -20.15 4.11 -1.68
CA ARG A 49 -20.73 4.07 -0.34
C ARG A 49 -21.03 2.65 0.15
N ASN A 50 -21.48 1.80 -0.76
CA ASN A 50 -21.92 0.43 -0.47
C ASN A 50 -20.80 -0.61 -0.57
N ALA A 51 -19.59 -0.20 -0.94
CA ALA A 51 -18.45 -1.10 -1.00
C ALA A 51 -18.05 -1.55 0.42
N ILE A 52 -17.86 -2.85 0.59
CA ILE A 52 -17.60 -3.48 1.88
C ILE A 52 -16.12 -3.44 2.27
N PRO A 53 -15.77 -3.40 3.55
CA PRO A 53 -14.38 -3.44 3.99
C PRO A 53 -13.68 -4.73 3.53
N ALA A 54 -12.47 -4.61 2.97
CA ALA A 54 -11.61 -5.75 2.71
C ALA A 54 -10.89 -6.13 4.01
N ASP A 55 -11.59 -6.88 4.85
CA ASP A 55 -11.08 -7.25 6.17
C ASP A 55 -10.27 -8.54 6.13
N LYS A 56 -9.14 -8.53 6.83
CA LYS A 56 -8.37 -9.74 7.13
C LYS A 56 -8.23 -9.85 8.65
N VAL A 57 -9.24 -10.49 9.27
CA VAL A 57 -9.25 -10.80 10.70
C VAL A 57 -9.04 -12.29 10.89
N LEU A 58 -7.96 -12.65 11.57
CA LEU A 58 -7.63 -14.03 11.81
C LEU A 58 -8.40 -14.54 13.02
N SER A 59 -9.28 -15.52 12.79
CA SER A 59 -9.94 -16.31 13.81
C SER A 59 -9.17 -17.63 13.95
N GLY A 60 -8.42 -17.83 15.02
CA GLY A 60 -7.71 -19.09 15.24
C GLY A 60 -6.85 -19.08 16.49
N SER A 61 -6.43 -20.27 16.92
CA SER A 61 -5.53 -20.51 18.05
C SER A 61 -4.06 -20.19 17.72
N PHE A 62 -3.79 -19.02 17.15
CA PHE A 62 -2.43 -18.54 17.12
C PHE A 62 -2.03 -18.14 18.54
N ALA A 63 -0.85 -18.57 18.98
CA ALA A 63 -0.30 -18.07 20.23
C ALA A 63 -0.25 -16.54 20.13
N ALA A 64 -0.91 -15.85 21.05
CA ALA A 64 -0.88 -14.40 21.07
C ALA A 64 0.59 -13.94 21.07
N PRO A 65 1.01 -13.03 20.18
CA PRO A 65 2.36 -12.54 20.18
C PRO A 65 2.70 -11.93 21.54
N THR A 66 3.94 -12.13 22.00
CA THR A 66 4.40 -11.55 23.27
C THR A 66 4.58 -10.04 23.08
N PRO A 67 3.93 -9.19 23.88
CA PRO A 67 4.09 -7.75 23.75
C PRO A 67 5.51 -7.31 24.15
N ARG A 68 6.11 -6.44 23.34
CA ARG A 68 7.37 -5.75 23.68
C ARG A 68 7.18 -4.69 24.77
N LYS A 69 6.00 -4.08 24.79
CA LYS A 69 5.55 -3.09 25.78
C LYS A 69 4.09 -3.38 26.13
N ALA A 70 3.67 -3.00 27.33
CA ALA A 70 2.26 -3.03 27.66
C ALA A 70 1.49 -2.14 26.69
N PRO A 71 0.44 -2.67 26.01
CA PRO A 71 -0.40 -1.89 25.13
C PRO A 71 -0.98 -0.70 25.91
N LYS A 72 -0.88 0.48 25.33
CA LYS A 72 -1.66 1.64 25.79
C LYS A 72 -2.73 1.83 24.75
N LEU A 73 -3.99 1.68 25.12
CA LEU A 73 -5.11 1.99 24.24
C LEU A 73 -4.95 3.44 23.74
N ALA A 74 -4.44 3.59 22.53
CA ALA A 74 -4.41 4.85 21.82
C ALA A 74 -5.42 4.73 20.68
N PRO A 75 -6.69 5.17 20.91
CA PRO A 75 -7.70 5.12 19.88
C PRO A 75 -7.27 5.90 18.65
N ALA A 76 -7.68 5.45 17.49
CA ALA A 76 -7.48 6.19 16.26
C ALA A 76 -8.05 7.61 16.38
N GLN A 77 -7.33 8.55 15.84
CA GLN A 77 -7.73 9.95 15.81
C GLN A 77 -8.19 10.32 14.40
N GLN A 78 -9.37 10.92 14.30
CA GLN A 78 -9.83 11.44 13.02
C GLN A 78 -8.98 12.63 12.60
N ILE A 79 -8.48 12.60 11.39
CA ILE A 79 -7.84 13.77 10.77
C ILE A 79 -8.96 14.69 10.27
N PRO A 80 -9.01 15.97 10.69
CA PRO A 80 -10.04 16.89 10.20
C PRO A 80 -9.91 17.14 8.68
N PRO A 81 -11.01 17.07 7.90
CA PRO A 81 -11.00 17.51 6.52
C PRO A 81 -10.94 19.06 6.41
N PRO A 82 -10.62 19.61 5.23
CA PRO A 82 -10.31 18.92 3.98
C PRO A 82 -8.87 18.39 3.96
N TYR A 83 -8.64 17.25 3.26
CA TYR A 83 -7.32 16.61 3.16
C TYR A 83 -6.49 17.14 1.98
N THR A 84 -6.69 18.39 1.60
CA THR A 84 -6.05 18.99 0.42
C THR A 84 -4.64 19.51 0.66
N SER A 85 -4.19 19.54 1.91
CA SER A 85 -2.84 19.97 2.28
C SER A 85 -1.83 18.81 2.17
N ALA A 86 -0.60 19.11 1.77
CA ALA A 86 0.51 18.17 1.87
C ALA A 86 0.92 17.98 3.34
N PRO A 87 1.31 16.80 3.78
CA PRO A 87 1.34 15.55 3.02
C PRO A 87 0.05 14.74 3.10
N THR A 88 -1.01 15.23 3.77
CA THR A 88 -2.26 14.50 4.03
C THR A 88 -2.95 14.03 2.75
N ARG A 89 -2.93 14.85 1.70
CA ARG A 89 -3.55 14.54 0.39
C ARG A 89 -2.96 13.33 -0.34
N THR A 90 -1.81 12.82 0.11
CA THR A 90 -1.23 11.60 -0.46
C THR A 90 -1.94 10.33 -0.01
N ASN A 91 -2.69 10.38 1.11
CA ASN A 91 -3.51 9.27 1.57
C ASN A 91 -4.83 9.26 0.80
N GLY A 92 -5.34 8.09 0.50
CA GLY A 92 -6.58 7.96 -0.23
C GLY A 92 -7.27 6.63 0.01
N LYS A 93 -8.50 6.57 -0.46
CA LYS A 93 -9.33 5.38 -0.42
C LYS A 93 -9.13 4.55 -1.68
N VAL A 94 -9.01 3.25 -1.53
CA VAL A 94 -8.91 2.28 -2.62
C VAL A 94 -10.24 1.57 -2.77
N PHE A 95 -10.66 1.38 -4.01
CA PHE A 95 -11.87 0.64 -4.38
C PHE A 95 -11.52 -0.42 -5.41
N PHE A 96 -12.10 -1.61 -5.28
CA PHE A 96 -11.92 -2.68 -6.25
C PHE A 96 -13.09 -3.65 -6.24
N SER A 97 -13.17 -4.52 -7.24
CA SER A 97 -14.14 -5.60 -7.32
C SER A 97 -13.45 -6.95 -7.29
N ASP A 98 -14.02 -7.89 -6.55
CA ASP A 98 -13.59 -9.28 -6.49
C ASP A 98 -14.80 -10.18 -6.30
N GLY A 99 -14.85 -11.32 -7.02
CA GLY A 99 -15.94 -12.29 -6.91
C GLY A 99 -17.36 -11.70 -7.12
N GLY A 100 -17.49 -10.61 -7.88
CA GLY A 100 -18.76 -9.92 -8.10
C GLY A 100 -19.15 -8.91 -7.01
N SER A 101 -18.39 -8.79 -5.92
CA SER A 101 -18.59 -7.82 -4.85
C SER A 101 -17.64 -6.64 -4.97
N ASN A 102 -18.01 -5.50 -4.36
CA ASN A 102 -17.20 -4.29 -4.32
C ASN A 102 -16.61 -4.09 -2.92
N TYR A 103 -15.33 -3.78 -2.89
CA TYR A 103 -14.55 -3.66 -1.67
C TYR A 103 -13.85 -2.32 -1.53
N VAL A 104 -13.51 -1.97 -0.28
CA VAL A 104 -12.69 -0.80 0.06
C VAL A 104 -11.45 -1.19 0.84
N CYS A 105 -10.38 -0.50 0.53
CA CYS A 105 -9.10 -0.43 1.23
C CYS A 105 -8.64 1.03 1.33
N SER A 106 -7.44 1.21 1.80
CA SER A 106 -6.70 2.46 1.84
C SER A 106 -5.40 2.35 1.04
N GLY A 107 -4.76 3.47 0.74
CA GLY A 107 -3.48 3.49 0.07
C GLY A 107 -2.79 4.84 0.21
N THR A 108 -1.55 4.89 -0.21
CA THR A 108 -0.71 6.09 -0.15
C THR A 108 0.00 6.33 -1.48
N ALA A 109 -0.13 7.53 -2.06
CA ALA A 109 0.68 7.94 -3.19
C ALA A 109 2.14 8.07 -2.75
N VAL A 110 3.06 7.33 -3.40
CA VAL A 110 4.49 7.34 -3.09
C VAL A 110 5.29 7.90 -4.24
N LEU A 111 6.40 8.56 -3.93
CA LEU A 111 7.37 9.02 -4.92
C LEU A 111 7.92 7.81 -5.67
N SER A 112 7.96 7.87 -6.99
CA SER A 112 8.44 6.80 -7.86
C SER A 112 8.87 7.36 -9.21
N GLY A 113 9.70 6.63 -9.95
CA GLY A 113 10.21 7.05 -11.26
C GLY A 113 9.09 7.35 -12.27
N ASN A 114 7.98 6.60 -12.22
CA ASN A 114 6.81 6.83 -13.08
C ASN A 114 5.83 7.88 -12.53
N SER A 115 6.07 8.43 -11.35
CA SER A 115 5.21 9.43 -10.70
C SER A 115 3.73 9.01 -10.52
N SER A 116 3.43 7.73 -10.54
CA SER A 116 2.05 7.21 -10.59
C SER A 116 1.83 5.96 -9.73
N THR A 117 2.65 5.74 -8.70
CA THR A 117 2.56 4.56 -7.84
C THR A 117 1.75 4.84 -6.58
N VAL A 118 0.78 3.98 -6.32
CA VAL A 118 0.05 3.86 -5.04
C VAL A 118 0.57 2.64 -4.31
N TRP A 119 1.01 2.82 -3.07
CA TRP A 119 1.41 1.74 -2.17
C TRP A 119 0.24 1.34 -1.28
N THR A 120 0.03 0.03 -1.12
CA THR A 120 -1.10 -0.54 -0.39
C THR A 120 -0.75 -1.95 0.12
N ALA A 121 -1.70 -2.67 0.70
CA ALA A 121 -1.53 -4.08 1.07
C ALA A 121 -1.67 -5.01 -0.16
N GLY A 122 -1.09 -6.19 -0.09
CA GLY A 122 -1.20 -7.22 -1.13
C GLY A 122 -2.64 -7.66 -1.32
N HIS A 123 -3.39 -7.87 -0.22
CA HIS A 123 -4.79 -8.24 -0.28
C HIS A 123 -5.72 -7.14 -0.83
N CYS A 124 -5.23 -5.92 -1.00
CA CYS A 124 -5.97 -4.85 -1.68
C CYS A 124 -5.77 -4.83 -3.20
N VAL A 125 -4.92 -5.70 -3.74
CA VAL A 125 -4.68 -5.84 -5.19
C VAL A 125 -4.85 -7.26 -5.71
N HIS A 126 -4.76 -8.27 -4.83
CA HIS A 126 -4.80 -9.70 -5.16
C HIS A 126 -5.41 -10.50 -3.99
N ASP A 127 -6.26 -11.48 -4.27
CA ASP A 127 -6.98 -12.26 -3.25
C ASP A 127 -6.10 -13.20 -2.39
N GLY A 128 -4.86 -13.41 -2.81
CA GLY A 128 -3.89 -14.30 -2.14
C GLY A 128 -3.90 -15.75 -2.65
N ALA A 129 -4.71 -16.06 -3.67
CA ALA A 129 -4.86 -17.41 -4.22
C ALA A 129 -5.11 -17.45 -5.71
N SER A 130 -6.15 -16.80 -6.21
CA SER A 130 -6.68 -17.00 -7.57
C SER A 130 -6.46 -15.84 -8.51
N GLY A 131 -6.25 -14.62 -8.00
CA GLY A 131 -6.01 -13.55 -8.95
C GLY A 131 -6.02 -12.10 -8.44
N PHE A 132 -5.67 -11.24 -9.37
CA PHE A 132 -5.73 -9.81 -9.17
C PHE A 132 -7.15 -9.28 -9.28
N HIS A 133 -7.47 -8.32 -8.44
CA HIS A 133 -8.76 -7.64 -8.43
C HIS A 133 -9.02 -6.85 -9.71
N THR A 134 -10.28 -6.52 -9.92
CA THR A 134 -10.78 -5.75 -11.08
C THR A 134 -11.35 -4.41 -10.64
N ASN A 135 -11.63 -3.52 -11.59
CA ASN A 135 -12.16 -2.16 -11.34
C ASN A 135 -11.34 -1.37 -10.30
N TRP A 136 -10.05 -1.64 -10.19
CA TRP A 136 -9.20 -1.04 -9.16
C TRP A 136 -9.04 0.46 -9.36
N SER A 137 -9.29 1.22 -8.30
CA SER A 137 -9.24 2.68 -8.31
C SER A 137 -8.74 3.25 -6.98
N PHE A 138 -8.03 4.37 -7.07
CA PHE A 138 -7.56 5.16 -5.93
C PHE A 138 -8.18 6.54 -5.95
N VAL A 139 -8.68 7.02 -4.81
CA VAL A 139 -9.26 8.34 -4.63
C VAL A 139 -8.47 9.07 -3.54
N PRO A 140 -7.46 9.88 -3.92
CA PRO A 140 -6.67 10.64 -2.95
C PRO A 140 -7.53 11.71 -2.28
N ALA A 141 -7.23 11.98 -1.01
CA ALA A 141 -7.92 12.98 -0.18
C ALA A 141 -9.45 12.78 -0.10
N TYR A 142 -9.93 11.53 -0.20
CA TYR A 142 -11.35 11.22 -0.09
C TYR A 142 -11.94 11.71 1.24
N ALA A 143 -13.07 12.37 1.20
CA ALA A 143 -13.84 12.77 2.38
C ALA A 143 -15.34 12.84 2.06
N ASP A 144 -16.17 12.04 2.74
CA ASP A 144 -17.64 12.07 2.63
C ASP A 144 -18.18 12.06 1.18
N GLY A 145 -17.56 11.25 0.32
CA GLY A 145 -17.91 11.20 -1.11
C GLY A 145 -17.20 12.25 -1.96
N SER A 146 -16.53 13.24 -1.37
CA SER A 146 -15.73 14.22 -2.10
C SER A 146 -14.48 13.55 -2.70
N ARG A 147 -14.16 13.91 -3.93
CA ARG A 147 -13.03 13.41 -4.72
C ARG A 147 -12.26 14.59 -5.34
N PRO A 148 -11.59 15.40 -4.50
CA PRO A 148 -11.04 16.70 -4.94
C PRO A 148 -9.99 16.56 -6.04
N TYR A 149 -9.33 15.40 -6.14
CA TYR A 149 -8.33 15.08 -7.16
C TYR A 149 -8.79 13.99 -8.14
N GLY A 150 -10.11 13.68 -8.16
CA GLY A 150 -10.70 12.70 -9.05
C GLY A 150 -10.45 11.24 -8.64
N THR A 151 -10.75 10.34 -9.56
CA THR A 151 -10.60 8.88 -9.40
C THR A 151 -9.50 8.39 -10.34
N TRP A 152 -8.48 7.75 -9.77
CA TRP A 152 -7.29 7.25 -10.46
C TRP A 152 -7.41 5.73 -10.64
N THR A 153 -7.46 5.25 -11.87
CA THR A 153 -7.63 3.83 -12.19
C THR A 153 -6.29 3.15 -12.42
N ALA A 154 -6.15 1.90 -11.99
CA ALA A 154 -4.92 1.16 -12.22
C ALA A 154 -4.71 0.85 -13.71
N ARG A 155 -3.42 0.89 -14.16
CA ARG A 155 -2.95 0.31 -15.42
C ARG A 155 -2.09 -0.93 -15.19
N THR A 156 -1.52 -1.07 -13.99
CA THR A 156 -0.77 -2.24 -13.56
C THR A 156 -1.02 -2.48 -12.07
N LEU A 157 -1.25 -3.72 -11.69
CA LEU A 157 -1.31 -4.18 -10.31
C LEU A 157 -0.13 -5.09 -10.03
N LEU A 158 0.47 -4.96 -8.87
CA LEU A 158 1.62 -5.75 -8.44
C LEU A 158 1.48 -6.16 -6.97
N THR A 159 1.93 -7.36 -6.66
CA THR A 159 2.09 -7.82 -5.27
C THR A 159 3.27 -8.77 -5.16
N THR A 160 3.64 -9.11 -3.94
CA THR A 160 4.69 -10.10 -3.70
C THR A 160 4.21 -11.50 -4.05
N SER A 161 5.13 -12.38 -4.47
CA SER A 161 4.79 -13.79 -4.70
C SER A 161 4.41 -14.53 -3.42
N GLY A 162 4.94 -14.10 -2.25
CA GLY A 162 4.55 -14.67 -0.96
C GLY A 162 3.09 -14.43 -0.65
N TRP A 163 2.58 -13.24 -0.94
CA TRP A 163 1.16 -12.96 -0.84
C TRP A 163 0.35 -13.71 -1.92
N ALA A 164 0.70 -13.55 -3.19
CA ALA A 164 -0.09 -14.07 -4.31
C ALA A 164 -0.27 -15.59 -4.31
N ASN A 165 0.73 -16.34 -3.84
CA ASN A 165 0.75 -17.80 -3.92
C ASN A 165 0.31 -18.51 -2.63
N GLY A 166 0.00 -17.77 -1.55
CA GLY A 166 -0.32 -18.41 -0.28
C GLY A 166 -0.90 -17.50 0.79
N GLY A 167 -1.13 -16.23 0.50
CA GLY A 167 -1.70 -15.30 1.46
C GLY A 167 -0.82 -15.08 2.70
N ASP A 168 0.52 -15.14 2.53
CA ASP A 168 1.48 -14.96 3.63
C ASP A 168 1.53 -13.49 4.05
N PHE A 169 1.06 -13.20 5.25
CA PHE A 169 1.00 -11.84 5.81
C PHE A 169 2.37 -11.18 6.01
N SER A 170 3.46 -11.97 6.10
CA SER A 170 4.83 -11.42 6.09
C SER A 170 5.12 -10.61 4.84
N PHE A 171 4.41 -10.91 3.77
CA PHE A 171 4.61 -10.38 2.43
C PHE A 171 3.39 -9.65 1.87
N ASP A 172 2.42 -9.28 2.71
CA ASP A 172 1.19 -8.58 2.33
C ASP A 172 1.46 -7.12 1.92
N ASN A 173 2.28 -6.95 0.89
CA ASN A 173 2.55 -5.66 0.24
C ASN A 173 2.01 -5.67 -1.19
N GLY A 174 1.39 -4.56 -1.58
CA GLY A 174 0.85 -4.34 -2.91
C GLY A 174 1.16 -2.96 -3.46
N ALA A 175 1.14 -2.87 -4.78
CA ALA A 175 1.28 -1.61 -5.49
C ALA A 175 0.32 -1.56 -6.68
N ALA A 176 -0.20 -0.37 -6.96
CA ALA A 176 -0.89 -0.07 -8.19
C ALA A 176 -0.20 1.07 -8.90
N VAL A 177 0.12 0.89 -10.19
CA VAL A 177 0.54 1.99 -11.06
C VAL A 177 -0.70 2.50 -11.77
N VAL A 178 -1.04 3.76 -11.54
CA VAL A 178 -2.28 4.34 -12.05
C VAL A 178 -2.09 5.05 -13.40
N ASN A 179 -3.17 5.14 -14.16
CA ASN A 179 -3.24 5.87 -15.40
C ASN A 179 -3.08 7.38 -15.16
N LEU A 180 -2.61 8.12 -16.17
CA LEU A 180 -2.69 9.57 -16.16
C LEU A 180 -4.17 10.01 -16.08
N ASN A 181 -4.44 11.00 -15.24
CA ASN A 181 -5.75 11.63 -15.10
C ASN A 181 -5.67 13.07 -15.61
N GLY A 182 -6.45 13.41 -16.66
CA GLY A 182 -6.33 14.70 -17.32
C GLY A 182 -4.91 14.99 -17.89
N GLY A 183 -4.17 13.95 -18.29
CA GLY A 183 -2.80 14.08 -18.79
C GLY A 183 -1.72 14.24 -17.72
N GLN A 184 -2.09 14.31 -16.44
CA GLN A 184 -1.18 14.48 -15.31
C GLN A 184 -0.88 13.16 -14.59
N SER A 185 0.31 13.02 -14.03
CA SER A 185 0.68 11.89 -13.16
C SER A 185 0.18 12.11 -11.73
N LEU A 186 0.01 11.03 -10.97
CA LEU A 186 -0.56 11.09 -9.62
C LEU A 186 0.24 12.03 -8.70
N THR A 187 1.56 11.84 -8.63
CA THR A 187 2.38 12.63 -7.69
C THR A 187 2.62 14.06 -8.15
N SER A 188 2.42 14.39 -9.43
CA SER A 188 2.42 15.78 -9.88
C SER A 188 1.21 16.56 -9.35
N VAL A 189 0.10 15.85 -9.08
CA VAL A 189 -1.15 16.47 -8.58
C VAL A 189 -1.21 16.46 -7.06
N VAL A 190 -0.93 15.30 -6.42
CA VAL A 190 -1.13 15.16 -4.97
C VAL A 190 0.16 15.14 -4.16
N GLY A 191 1.33 15.18 -4.83
CA GLY A 191 2.60 14.86 -4.19
C GLY A 191 2.73 13.37 -3.93
N GLY A 192 3.82 12.99 -3.29
CA GLY A 192 4.08 11.61 -2.91
C GLY A 192 4.84 11.55 -1.60
N ARG A 193 4.68 10.47 -0.86
CA ARG A 193 5.52 10.18 0.31
C ARG A 193 6.75 9.39 -0.11
N ASN A 194 7.86 9.59 0.58
CA ASN A 194 8.96 8.64 0.51
C ASN A 194 8.48 7.27 0.95
N ILE A 195 9.16 6.22 0.51
CA ILE A 195 8.97 4.87 1.00
C ILE A 195 10.27 4.38 1.63
N ALA A 196 10.18 3.62 2.71
CA ALA A 196 11.32 3.19 3.50
C ALA A 196 11.38 1.66 3.58
N PHE A 197 12.57 1.12 3.38
CA PHE A 197 12.82 -0.33 3.40
C PHE A 197 13.98 -0.64 4.35
N ASN A 198 13.97 -1.85 4.92
CA ASN A 198 15.04 -2.35 5.78
C ASN A 198 15.34 -1.42 6.97
N THR A 199 14.34 -0.69 7.46
CA THR A 199 14.50 0.24 8.59
C THR A 199 14.48 -0.48 9.92
N ALA A 200 14.99 0.18 10.96
CA ALA A 200 14.85 -0.33 12.32
C ALA A 200 13.37 -0.53 12.67
N ARG A 201 13.06 -1.66 13.32
CA ARG A 201 11.66 -2.00 13.68
C ARG A 201 11.17 -1.20 14.89
N ASN A 202 12.06 -0.91 15.84
CA ASN A 202 11.70 -0.21 17.08
C ASN A 202 11.57 1.30 16.85
N GLN A 203 10.48 1.71 16.24
CA GLN A 203 10.14 3.10 15.92
C GLN A 203 8.73 3.44 16.40
N ASN A 204 8.38 4.72 16.37
CA ASN A 204 7.01 5.19 16.45
C ASN A 204 6.43 5.24 15.02
N TYR A 205 5.23 4.74 14.87
CA TYR A 205 4.51 4.68 13.60
C TYR A 205 3.27 5.55 13.65
N ALA A 206 3.01 6.29 12.58
CA ALA A 206 1.74 6.95 12.32
C ALA A 206 1.01 6.17 11.22
N ALA A 207 0.12 5.27 11.61
CA ALA A 207 -0.65 4.44 10.69
C ALA A 207 -1.91 5.20 10.23
N HIS A 208 -2.05 5.39 8.94
CA HIS A 208 -3.18 6.10 8.34
C HIS A 208 -4.17 5.11 7.72
N GLY A 209 -5.46 5.49 7.61
CA GLY A 209 -6.44 4.64 6.92
C GLY A 209 -7.85 5.21 6.93
N TYR A 210 -8.72 4.54 6.19
CA TYR A 210 -10.16 4.80 6.09
C TYR A 210 -10.94 3.62 6.67
N PRO A 211 -10.95 3.44 8.01
CA PRO A 211 -11.68 2.33 8.63
C PRO A 211 -13.18 2.44 8.31
N ALA A 212 -13.80 1.32 7.92
CA ALA A 212 -15.17 1.28 7.44
C ALA A 212 -16.06 0.27 8.19
N GLY A 213 -15.47 -0.61 9.01
CA GLY A 213 -16.23 -1.41 9.98
C GLY A 213 -16.61 -0.60 11.22
N PRO A 214 -17.74 -0.94 11.90
CA PRO A 214 -18.15 -0.21 13.10
C PRO A 214 -17.04 -0.13 14.18
N PRO A 215 -16.90 1.02 14.88
CA PRO A 215 -17.77 2.21 14.89
C PRO A 215 -17.50 3.20 13.76
N PHE A 216 -16.58 2.92 12.87
CA PHE A 216 -16.23 3.75 11.73
C PHE A 216 -17.19 3.50 10.55
N ASN A 217 -17.15 4.41 9.56
CA ASN A 217 -18.05 4.35 8.41
C ASN A 217 -17.31 4.48 7.05
N GLY A 218 -15.98 4.49 7.07
CA GLY A 218 -15.15 4.59 5.86
C GLY A 218 -15.15 5.96 5.18
N GLN A 219 -15.74 6.99 5.76
CA GLN A 219 -15.88 8.28 5.08
C GLN A 219 -14.76 9.27 5.43
N ARG A 220 -13.98 9.00 6.47
CA ARG A 220 -12.95 9.88 6.99
C ARG A 220 -11.60 9.21 7.11
N LEU A 221 -10.55 10.02 7.00
CA LEU A 221 -9.17 9.58 7.24
C LEU A 221 -8.88 9.60 8.74
N TRP A 222 -8.27 8.53 9.23
CA TRP A 222 -7.87 8.36 10.63
C TRP A 222 -6.39 8.07 10.73
N VAL A 223 -5.82 8.28 11.90
CA VAL A 223 -4.43 7.97 12.24
C VAL A 223 -4.31 7.36 13.61
N CYS A 224 -3.54 6.28 13.73
CA CYS A 224 -3.05 5.74 14.98
C CYS A 224 -1.58 6.11 15.15
N ASN A 225 -1.21 6.67 16.29
CA ASN A 225 0.18 6.95 16.64
C ASN A 225 0.62 6.00 17.75
N SER A 226 1.53 5.08 17.43
CA SER A 226 1.97 4.03 18.37
C SER A 226 3.43 3.65 18.14
N PRO A 227 4.17 3.33 19.22
CA PRO A 227 5.40 2.58 19.05
C PRO A 227 5.11 1.16 18.57
N LEU A 228 6.15 0.43 18.15
CA LEU A 228 6.05 -1.02 17.97
C LEU A 228 5.72 -1.69 19.30
N ILE A 229 4.63 -2.46 19.36
CA ILE A 229 4.16 -3.18 20.55
C ILE A 229 4.46 -4.68 20.43
N TYR A 230 4.23 -5.27 19.25
CA TYR A 230 4.38 -6.69 19.00
C TYR A 230 5.33 -7.01 17.85
N ASP A 231 5.99 -8.16 17.94
CA ASP A 231 6.46 -8.92 16.79
C ASP A 231 5.61 -10.18 16.71
N ASP A 232 4.87 -10.35 15.63
CA ASP A 232 4.15 -11.59 15.39
C ASP A 232 5.09 -12.61 14.77
N THR A 233 5.59 -13.52 15.59
CA THR A 233 6.54 -14.57 15.20
C THR A 233 5.87 -15.80 14.57
N SER A 234 4.55 -15.83 14.47
CA SER A 234 3.84 -16.83 13.65
C SER A 234 4.08 -16.62 12.16
N ALA A 235 4.44 -15.39 11.78
CA ALA A 235 4.84 -14.98 10.44
C ALA A 235 6.38 -15.01 10.30
N ASN A 236 6.89 -15.29 9.09
CA ASN A 236 8.34 -15.31 8.81
C ASN A 236 8.68 -14.64 7.46
N PRO A 237 9.29 -13.44 7.48
CA PRO A 237 9.77 -12.68 8.65
C PRO A 237 8.63 -12.22 9.55
N PRO A 238 8.88 -12.02 10.86
CA PRO A 238 7.84 -11.56 11.78
C PRO A 238 7.20 -10.26 11.32
N THR A 239 5.87 -10.16 11.39
CA THR A 239 5.16 -8.91 11.16
C THR A 239 5.22 -8.00 12.39
N MET A 240 4.79 -6.76 12.23
CA MET A 240 4.86 -5.72 13.26
C MET A 240 3.45 -5.39 13.75
N GLY A 241 3.25 -5.29 15.08
CA GLY A 241 1.99 -4.90 15.68
C GLY A 241 2.08 -3.57 16.43
N ILE A 242 1.06 -2.74 16.26
CA ILE A 242 0.92 -1.43 16.91
C ILE A 242 -0.45 -1.31 17.59
N ASP A 243 -0.57 -0.47 18.62
CA ASP A 243 -1.88 -0.10 19.17
C ASP A 243 -2.66 0.71 18.14
N CYS A 244 -3.75 0.16 17.66
CA CYS A 244 -4.60 0.81 16.66
C CYS A 244 -5.94 0.08 16.57
N ASP A 245 -7.03 0.79 16.82
CA ASP A 245 -8.40 0.27 16.79
C ASP A 245 -9.09 0.47 15.43
N MET A 246 -8.35 0.90 14.39
CA MET A 246 -8.90 0.99 13.04
C MET A 246 -9.36 -0.38 12.55
N THR A 247 -10.57 -0.41 12.01
CA THR A 247 -11.22 -1.62 11.48
C THR A 247 -10.96 -1.80 9.98
N GLY A 248 -11.57 -2.83 9.39
CA GLY A 248 -11.54 -3.09 7.96
C GLY A 248 -11.85 -1.88 7.09
N GLY A 249 -11.26 -1.84 5.91
CA GLY A 249 -11.20 -0.67 5.05
C GLY A 249 -9.96 0.21 5.29
N SER A 250 -9.35 0.16 6.50
CA SER A 250 -8.05 0.80 6.74
C SER A 250 -6.87 0.06 6.08
N SER A 251 -7.08 -1.19 5.69
CA SER A 251 -6.13 -2.07 4.98
C SER A 251 -5.38 -1.35 3.87
N GLY A 252 -4.06 -1.50 3.82
CA GLY A 252 -3.20 -0.85 2.83
C GLY A 252 -2.85 0.60 3.12
N GLY A 253 -3.45 1.21 4.15
CA GLY A 253 -3.06 2.54 4.61
C GLY A 253 -1.62 2.53 5.16
N GLY A 254 -0.82 3.52 4.78
CA GLY A 254 0.61 3.55 5.09
C GLY A 254 0.92 3.87 6.54
N TRP A 255 1.91 3.17 7.10
CA TRP A 255 2.55 3.51 8.37
C TRP A 255 3.76 4.39 8.11
N ILE A 256 3.73 5.59 8.62
CA ILE A 256 4.81 6.55 8.43
C ILE A 256 5.80 6.44 9.60
N ALA A 257 7.05 6.13 9.28
CA ALA A 257 8.19 6.14 10.22
C ALA A 257 9.48 6.40 9.44
N GLY A 258 10.50 6.95 10.09
CA GLY A 258 11.79 7.21 9.44
C GLY A 258 11.72 8.13 8.21
N GLY A 259 10.70 8.99 8.13
CA GLY A 259 10.50 9.92 7.01
C GLY A 259 9.82 9.32 5.77
N GLY A 260 9.34 8.07 5.83
CA GLY A 260 8.68 7.41 4.70
C GLY A 260 7.59 6.41 5.11
N VAL A 261 6.96 5.78 4.12
CA VAL A 261 6.05 4.65 4.33
C VAL A 261 6.88 3.42 4.64
N ALA A 262 6.83 2.92 5.86
CA ALA A 262 7.65 1.82 6.38
C ALA A 262 6.87 0.51 6.60
N SER A 263 5.54 0.55 6.50
CA SER A 263 4.61 -0.59 6.55
C SER A 263 3.24 -0.17 6.03
N VAL A 264 2.29 -1.11 6.04
CA VAL A 264 0.88 -0.86 5.73
C VAL A 264 -0.02 -1.58 6.73
N ASN A 265 -1.24 -1.10 6.95
CA ASN A 265 -2.28 -1.84 7.67
C ASN A 265 -2.58 -3.14 6.92
N SER A 266 -2.52 -4.27 7.60
CA SER A 266 -2.67 -5.58 6.96
C SER A 266 -3.75 -6.43 7.62
N TYR A 267 -3.61 -6.80 8.88
CA TYR A 267 -4.53 -7.70 9.55
C TYR A 267 -4.63 -7.45 11.05
N GLY A 268 -5.57 -8.14 11.70
CA GLY A 268 -5.73 -8.17 13.15
C GLY A 268 -6.11 -9.57 13.64
N TYR A 269 -6.14 -9.74 14.96
CA TYR A 269 -6.61 -10.96 15.62
C TYR A 269 -7.88 -10.65 16.42
N THR A 270 -8.84 -11.58 16.40
CA THR A 270 -10.04 -11.46 17.25
C THR A 270 -9.71 -11.49 18.76
N THR A 271 -8.61 -12.14 19.11
CA THR A 271 -8.12 -12.25 20.51
C THR A 271 -7.28 -11.04 20.95
N LEU A 272 -6.90 -10.17 20.03
CA LEU A 272 -6.14 -8.93 20.27
C LEU A 272 -6.87 -7.74 19.65
N PRO A 273 -8.05 -7.38 20.15
CA PRO A 273 -8.76 -6.21 19.66
C PRO A 273 -7.87 -4.97 19.87
N ASN A 274 -7.97 -4.01 18.97
CA ASN A 274 -7.21 -2.76 18.99
C ASN A 274 -5.70 -2.92 18.71
N VAL A 275 -5.28 -4.01 18.08
CA VAL A 275 -3.92 -4.17 17.56
C VAL A 275 -3.99 -4.39 16.05
N MET A 276 -3.32 -3.51 15.33
CA MET A 276 -3.13 -3.59 13.89
C MET A 276 -1.75 -4.18 13.59
N PHE A 277 -1.71 -5.19 12.73
CA PHE A 277 -0.47 -5.78 12.23
C PHE A 277 -0.18 -5.33 10.81
N GLY A 278 1.12 -5.25 10.49
CA GLY A 278 1.61 -4.91 9.15
C GLY A 278 2.93 -5.60 8.82
N PRO A 279 3.21 -5.87 7.54
CA PRO A 279 4.43 -6.53 7.11
C PRO A 279 5.66 -5.66 7.34
N TYR A 280 6.79 -6.29 7.66
CA TYR A 280 8.07 -5.61 7.62
C TYR A 280 8.50 -5.38 6.16
N GLN A 281 8.74 -4.14 5.78
CA GLN A 281 9.20 -3.79 4.43
C GLN A 281 10.70 -4.08 4.27
N GLY A 282 11.04 -5.35 4.05
CA GLY A 282 12.38 -5.82 3.73
C GLY A 282 12.70 -5.78 2.23
N SER A 283 13.70 -6.57 1.82
CA SER A 283 14.17 -6.63 0.42
C SER A 283 13.11 -7.07 -0.59
N VAL A 284 12.13 -7.90 -0.17
CA VAL A 284 11.04 -8.34 -1.05
C VAL A 284 10.11 -7.16 -1.37
N ALA A 285 9.72 -6.37 -0.35
CA ALA A 285 8.92 -5.16 -0.55
C ALA A 285 9.68 -4.11 -1.38
N GLN A 286 11.00 -3.99 -1.17
CA GLN A 286 11.86 -3.12 -1.99
C GLN A 286 11.89 -3.56 -3.46
N SER A 287 11.94 -4.86 -3.74
CA SER A 287 11.87 -5.39 -5.11
C SER A 287 10.52 -5.11 -5.76
N LEU A 288 9.42 -5.26 -5.01
CA LEU A 288 8.07 -4.88 -5.45
C LEU A 288 8.00 -3.40 -5.83
N TYR A 289 8.51 -2.52 -4.96
CA TYR A 289 8.55 -1.08 -5.24
C TYR A 289 9.39 -0.77 -6.48
N THR A 290 10.58 -1.35 -6.62
CA THR A 290 11.46 -1.12 -7.78
C THR A 290 10.77 -1.50 -9.08
N GLN A 291 10.06 -2.62 -9.10
CA GLN A 291 9.32 -3.06 -10.28
C GLN A 291 8.12 -2.15 -10.55
N ALA A 292 7.36 -1.76 -9.52
CA ALA A 292 6.25 -0.83 -9.67
C ALA A 292 6.71 0.55 -10.19
N ALA A 293 7.83 1.07 -9.67
CA ALA A 293 8.36 2.37 -10.06
C ALA A 293 8.90 2.41 -11.50
N GLY A 294 9.28 1.26 -12.05
CA GLY A 294 9.74 1.11 -13.44
C GLY A 294 8.62 0.74 -14.44
N SER A 295 7.39 0.50 -13.97
CA SER A 295 6.27 0.04 -14.81
C SER A 295 5.49 1.18 -15.46
#